data_c391c8a97996be7387f257030dc1e0d8
#
_entry.id   c391c8a97996be7387f257030dc1e0d8
#
_cell.length_a   1.000
_cell.length_b   1.000
_cell.length_c   1.000
_cell.angle_alpha   90.00
_cell.angle_beta   90.00
_cell.angle_gamma   90.00
#
_symmetry.space_group_name_H-M   'P 1'
#
loop_
_entity.id
_entity.type
_entity.pdbx_description
1 polymer ?
#
loop_
_entity_poly.entity_id
_entity_poly.type
_entity_poly.pdbx_seq_one_letter_code
_entity_poly.pdbx_strand_id
1 'polypeptide(L)'
;GYGKVHYSATSAHTCTGDGNAMVLRAGLPLQDMEFVQFHPTGIYGHGTLISEGVRGEGGYLLNSKGERFMERYAPKAKDLASRDVVSRSIAIEINEGRGVGKEKDHVHLHLNHLDPKVIENRLPGISESSRLFADVDVTKEPIPVVPTVHYNMGGIPTNYKAEVLSADGSDKTVPGLMAIGEAACVSVHGANRLGSNSLIDLVVFGRAAAKRASELVKPGSPHEDISQSETDKCLERFD
;
A
#
# COMPACT_ATOMS: atom_id res chain seq x y z
N GLY A 1 8.21 0.48 -2.14
CA GLY A 1 7.59 1.18 -1.00
C GLY A 1 8.30 0.91 0.32
N TYR A 2 7.84 1.51 1.37
CA TYR A 2 8.40 1.43 2.73
C TYR A 2 7.35 0.98 3.78
N GLY A 3 6.33 0.24 3.37
CA GLY A 3 5.23 -0.16 4.26
C GLY A 3 5.68 -0.92 5.51
N LYS A 4 6.77 -1.67 5.44
CA LYS A 4 7.29 -2.46 6.59
C LYS A 4 8.03 -1.66 7.66
N VAL A 5 8.19 -0.35 7.53
CA VAL A 5 8.62 0.50 8.65
C VAL A 5 7.49 0.71 9.68
N HIS A 6 6.25 0.41 9.31
CA HIS A 6 5.08 0.48 10.19
C HIS A 6 4.84 -0.84 10.93
N TYR A 7 4.20 -0.76 12.09
CA TYR A 7 3.89 -1.91 12.95
C TYR A 7 3.11 -3.02 12.22
N SER A 8 2.10 -2.65 11.43
CA SER A 8 1.30 -3.58 10.64
C SER A 8 1.17 -3.09 9.20
N ALA A 9 1.55 -3.93 8.25
CA ALA A 9 1.48 -3.62 6.83
C ALA A 9 1.16 -4.85 6.01
N THR A 10 0.39 -4.67 4.94
CA THR A 10 0.08 -5.71 3.95
C THR A 10 1.26 -6.02 3.03
N SER A 11 2.29 -5.17 3.06
CA SER A 11 3.47 -5.27 2.21
C SER A 11 4.35 -6.47 2.57
N ALA A 12 5.09 -6.99 1.60
CA ALA A 12 6.13 -7.99 1.83
C ALA A 12 7.20 -7.50 2.82
N HIS A 13 7.87 -8.41 3.53
CA HIS A 13 8.91 -8.07 4.50
C HIS A 13 10.09 -7.29 3.91
N THR A 14 10.32 -7.41 2.60
CA THR A 14 11.35 -6.68 1.85
C THR A 14 10.97 -5.24 1.50
N CYS A 15 9.75 -4.78 1.82
CA CYS A 15 9.32 -3.39 1.57
C CYS A 15 9.81 -2.45 2.68
N THR A 16 11.12 -2.28 2.79
CA THR A 16 11.83 -1.57 3.87
C THR A 16 12.25 -0.15 3.51
N GLY A 17 11.95 0.31 2.27
CA GLY A 17 12.22 1.67 1.83
C GLY A 17 13.65 1.91 1.37
N ASP A 18 14.38 0.86 0.96
CA ASP A 18 15.80 0.97 0.60
C ASP A 18 16.05 1.96 -0.52
N GLY A 19 15.23 1.93 -1.59
CA GLY A 19 15.34 2.90 -2.70
C GLY A 19 15.14 4.35 -2.24
N ASN A 20 14.13 4.61 -1.41
CA ASN A 20 13.89 5.92 -0.83
C ASN A 20 15.07 6.37 0.06
N ALA A 21 15.60 5.47 0.88
CA ALA A 21 16.73 5.73 1.76
C ALA A 21 18.02 6.01 0.97
N MET A 22 18.27 5.30 -0.14
CA MET A 22 19.42 5.55 -1.01
C MET A 22 19.37 6.95 -1.62
N VAL A 23 18.23 7.35 -2.14
CA VAL A 23 18.00 8.68 -2.72
C VAL A 23 18.17 9.79 -1.68
N LEU A 24 17.58 9.60 -0.49
CA LEU A 24 17.72 10.56 0.62
C LEU A 24 19.17 10.72 1.07
N ARG A 25 19.93 9.62 1.20
CA ARG A 25 21.36 9.65 1.55
C ARG A 25 22.23 10.34 0.50
N ALA A 26 21.80 10.31 -0.76
CA ALA A 26 22.44 11.06 -1.84
C ALA A 26 22.13 12.57 -1.81
N GLY A 27 21.38 13.05 -0.80
CA GLY A 27 20.98 14.45 -0.67
C GLY A 27 19.84 14.87 -1.61
N LEU A 28 19.13 13.90 -2.17
CA LEU A 28 17.98 14.13 -3.06
C LEU A 28 16.66 14.13 -2.29
N PRO A 29 15.62 14.80 -2.81
CA PRO A 29 14.36 14.96 -2.10
C PRO A 29 13.51 13.68 -2.10
N LEU A 30 12.63 13.58 -1.08
CA LEU A 30 11.45 12.73 -1.09
C LEU A 30 10.22 13.64 -1.01
N GLN A 31 9.12 13.21 -1.61
CA GLN A 31 7.89 14.00 -1.75
C GLN A 31 6.68 13.24 -1.21
N ASP A 32 5.72 13.96 -0.62
CA ASP A 32 4.39 13.47 -0.19
C ASP A 32 4.47 12.28 0.78
N MET A 33 5.50 12.21 1.63
CA MET A 33 5.76 11.09 2.53
C MET A 33 4.67 10.88 3.59
N GLU A 34 3.87 11.91 3.88
CA GLU A 34 2.71 11.87 4.77
C GLU A 34 1.52 11.10 4.19
N PHE A 35 1.48 10.88 2.87
CA PHE A 35 0.37 10.19 2.22
C PHE A 35 0.57 8.68 2.24
N VAL A 36 0.18 8.07 3.35
CA VAL A 36 0.19 6.63 3.55
C VAL A 36 -1.24 6.10 3.52
N GLN A 37 -1.55 5.19 2.60
CA GLN A 37 -2.86 4.57 2.49
C GLN A 37 -2.98 3.38 3.44
N PHE A 38 -4.02 3.39 4.28
CA PHE A 38 -4.44 2.23 5.04
C PHE A 38 -5.48 1.43 4.24
N HIS A 39 -5.30 0.12 4.16
CA HIS A 39 -6.36 -0.76 3.73
C HIS A 39 -7.27 -1.08 4.92
N PRO A 40 -8.60 -0.94 4.80
CA PRO A 40 -9.49 -1.10 5.94
C PRO A 40 -9.53 -2.53 6.51
N THR A 41 -9.22 -3.54 5.69
CA THR A 41 -9.43 -4.95 6.01
C THR A 41 -8.13 -5.76 5.93
N GLY A 42 -7.15 -5.43 6.78
CA GLY A 42 -6.06 -6.35 7.12
C GLY A 42 -6.52 -7.34 8.19
N ILE A 43 -6.11 -8.61 8.11
CA ILE A 43 -6.39 -9.61 9.15
C ILE A 43 -5.76 -9.15 10.47
N TYR A 44 -6.54 -9.05 11.51
CA TYR A 44 -6.10 -8.67 12.85
C TYR A 44 -4.98 -9.60 13.35
N GLY A 45 -3.92 -9.01 13.89
CA GLY A 45 -2.74 -9.73 14.40
C GLY A 45 -1.72 -10.13 13.33
N HIS A 46 -2.08 -10.18 12.03
CA HIS A 46 -1.18 -10.60 10.95
C HIS A 46 -0.91 -9.54 9.89
N GLY A 47 -1.86 -8.64 9.63
CA GLY A 47 -1.76 -7.64 8.58
C GLY A 47 -1.96 -8.20 7.16
N THR A 48 -2.30 -9.47 6.99
CA THR A 48 -2.59 -10.06 5.68
C THR A 48 -3.80 -9.39 5.05
N LEU A 49 -3.69 -9.05 3.77
CA LEU A 49 -4.72 -8.31 3.04
C LEU A 49 -5.98 -9.16 2.80
N ILE A 50 -7.12 -8.69 3.26
CA ILE A 50 -8.43 -9.11 2.76
C ILE A 50 -8.89 -8.07 1.73
N SER A 51 -8.90 -8.48 0.48
CA SER A 51 -9.14 -7.62 -0.68
C SER A 51 -10.48 -6.86 -0.60
N GLU A 52 -10.52 -5.66 -1.20
CA GLU A 52 -11.74 -4.87 -1.38
C GLU A 52 -12.84 -5.61 -2.14
N GLY A 53 -12.47 -6.57 -3.00
CA GLY A 53 -13.40 -7.43 -3.72
C GLY A 53 -14.38 -8.17 -2.82
N VAL A 54 -13.97 -8.50 -1.59
CA VAL A 54 -14.87 -9.12 -0.58
C VAL A 54 -16.09 -8.25 -0.28
N ARG A 55 -15.87 -6.94 -0.10
CA ARG A 55 -16.98 -5.98 0.11
C ARG A 55 -17.77 -5.76 -1.19
N GLY A 56 -17.12 -5.86 -2.35
CA GLY A 56 -17.76 -5.84 -3.66
C GLY A 56 -18.69 -7.04 -3.89
N GLU A 57 -18.38 -8.22 -3.33
CA GLU A 57 -19.24 -9.41 -3.39
C GLU A 57 -20.35 -9.39 -2.31
N GLY A 58 -20.44 -8.33 -1.51
CA GLY A 58 -21.49 -8.16 -0.51
C GLY A 58 -21.05 -8.34 0.95
N GLY A 59 -19.76 -8.49 1.21
CA GLY A 59 -19.22 -8.49 2.57
C GLY A 59 -19.45 -7.14 3.27
N TYR A 60 -19.73 -7.15 4.56
CA TYR A 60 -19.99 -5.94 5.35
C TYR A 60 -19.33 -5.98 6.72
N LEU A 61 -19.13 -4.79 7.30
CA LEU A 61 -18.45 -4.59 8.56
C LEU A 61 -19.45 -4.41 9.71
N LEU A 62 -19.19 -5.10 10.84
CA LEU A 62 -19.93 -4.93 12.10
C LEU A 62 -19.00 -4.54 13.25
N ASN A 63 -19.51 -3.67 14.12
CA ASN A 63 -18.92 -3.38 15.43
C ASN A 63 -19.41 -4.36 16.51
N SER A 64 -18.97 -4.17 17.77
CA SER A 64 -19.35 -5.02 18.90
C SER A 64 -20.83 -4.96 19.29
N LYS A 65 -21.58 -3.99 18.79
CA LYS A 65 -23.04 -3.88 18.99
C LYS A 65 -23.85 -4.57 17.87
N GLY A 66 -23.18 -5.19 16.90
CA GLY A 66 -23.82 -5.76 15.72
C GLY A 66 -24.33 -4.72 14.71
N GLU A 67 -23.84 -3.49 14.77
CA GLU A 67 -24.25 -2.42 13.87
C GLU A 67 -23.39 -2.42 12.59
N ARG A 68 -24.03 -2.30 11.43
CA ARG A 68 -23.38 -1.96 10.16
C ARG A 68 -23.02 -0.47 10.17
N PHE A 69 -21.98 -0.11 10.91
CA PHE A 69 -21.62 1.27 11.21
C PHE A 69 -21.30 2.11 9.95
N MET A 70 -20.91 1.48 8.83
CA MET A 70 -20.69 2.21 7.58
C MET A 70 -21.95 2.88 7.03
N GLU A 71 -23.15 2.45 7.39
CA GLU A 71 -24.40 3.13 7.04
C GLU A 71 -24.52 4.51 7.69
N ARG A 72 -23.89 4.72 8.84
CA ARG A 72 -23.82 6.00 9.53
C ARG A 72 -22.76 6.93 8.92
N TYR A 73 -21.57 6.40 8.58
CA TYR A 73 -20.47 7.21 8.08
C TYR A 73 -20.52 7.50 6.58
N ALA A 74 -21.09 6.60 5.81
CA ALA A 74 -21.20 6.71 4.36
C ALA A 74 -22.55 6.16 3.87
N PRO A 75 -23.68 6.85 4.10
CA PRO A 75 -25.03 6.31 3.86
C PRO A 75 -25.29 5.82 2.44
N LYS A 76 -24.63 6.42 1.44
CA LYS A 76 -24.80 6.04 0.02
C LYS A 76 -23.90 4.86 -0.37
N ALA A 77 -22.61 4.95 -0.11
CA ALA A 77 -21.62 3.97 -0.53
C ALA A 77 -21.45 2.82 0.47
N LYS A 78 -21.82 3.04 1.74
CA LYS A 78 -21.72 2.06 2.83
C LYS A 78 -20.31 1.42 2.88
N ASP A 79 -20.25 0.11 2.91
CA ASP A 79 -18.99 -0.67 2.95
C ASP A 79 -18.15 -0.52 1.66
N LEU A 80 -18.70 0.04 0.58
CA LEU A 80 -18.01 0.35 -0.67
C LEU A 80 -17.48 1.80 -0.74
N ALA A 81 -17.51 2.55 0.36
CA ALA A 81 -16.87 3.84 0.44
C ALA A 81 -15.34 3.70 0.23
N SER A 82 -14.68 4.81 -0.12
CA SER A 82 -13.23 4.83 -0.35
C SER A 82 -12.45 4.31 0.87
N ARG A 83 -11.28 3.75 0.64
CA ARG A 83 -10.47 3.07 1.67
C ARG A 83 -10.19 3.94 2.87
N ASP A 84 -9.89 5.22 2.65
CA ASP A 84 -9.62 6.18 3.71
C ASP A 84 -10.86 6.44 4.58
N VAL A 85 -12.04 6.54 3.98
CA VAL A 85 -13.30 6.70 4.71
C VAL A 85 -13.59 5.47 5.56
N VAL A 86 -13.50 4.27 5.00
CA VAL A 86 -13.75 3.03 5.75
C VAL A 86 -12.72 2.85 6.87
N SER A 87 -11.43 3.09 6.60
CA SER A 87 -10.37 2.97 7.62
C SER A 87 -10.56 3.93 8.78
N ARG A 88 -10.87 5.20 8.51
CA ARG A 88 -11.18 6.18 9.56
C ARG A 88 -12.44 5.83 10.35
N SER A 89 -13.47 5.31 9.68
CA SER A 89 -14.69 4.86 10.36
C SER A 89 -14.42 3.72 11.33
N ILE A 90 -13.62 2.72 10.92
CA ILE A 90 -13.19 1.63 11.80
C ILE A 90 -12.38 2.19 12.99
N ALA A 91 -11.44 3.10 12.74
CA ALA A 91 -10.66 3.69 13.81
C ALA A 91 -11.54 4.46 14.82
N ILE A 92 -12.57 5.17 14.36
CA ILE A 92 -13.54 5.84 15.25
C ILE A 92 -14.31 4.80 16.08
N GLU A 93 -14.80 3.73 15.47
CA GLU A 93 -15.51 2.66 16.20
C GLU A 93 -14.64 2.05 17.30
N ILE A 94 -13.38 1.77 17.01
CA ILE A 94 -12.41 1.24 17.97
C ILE A 94 -12.15 2.26 19.09
N ASN A 95 -11.83 3.51 18.75
CA ASN A 95 -11.50 4.56 19.71
C ASN A 95 -12.67 4.91 20.66
N GLU A 96 -13.89 4.77 20.18
CA GLU A 96 -15.11 4.97 20.98
C GLU A 96 -15.56 3.69 21.74
N GLY A 97 -14.71 2.65 21.77
CA GLY A 97 -14.93 1.42 22.53
C GLY A 97 -15.96 0.46 21.93
N ARG A 98 -16.30 0.63 20.64
CA ARG A 98 -17.20 -0.26 19.90
C ARG A 98 -16.47 -1.32 19.06
N GLY A 99 -15.17 -1.46 19.24
CA GLY A 99 -14.40 -2.56 18.66
C GLY A 99 -14.84 -3.91 19.23
N VAL A 100 -14.51 -4.99 18.53
CA VAL A 100 -14.78 -6.37 18.94
C VAL A 100 -13.58 -7.01 19.62
N GLY A 101 -13.76 -8.20 20.18
CA GLY A 101 -12.72 -8.92 20.91
C GLY A 101 -12.51 -8.39 22.33
N LYS A 102 -11.57 -9.02 23.04
CA LYS A 102 -11.26 -8.69 24.43
C LYS A 102 -10.69 -7.28 24.56
N GLU A 103 -9.80 -6.90 23.64
CA GLU A 103 -9.10 -5.60 23.66
C GLU A 103 -9.90 -4.50 22.94
N LYS A 104 -11.01 -4.83 22.27
CA LYS A 104 -11.86 -3.90 21.50
C LYS A 104 -11.11 -3.09 20.42
N ASP A 105 -10.13 -3.68 19.79
CA ASP A 105 -9.16 -3.04 18.91
C ASP A 105 -9.29 -3.43 17.43
N HIS A 106 -10.35 -4.15 17.06
CA HIS A 106 -10.64 -4.54 15.69
C HIS A 106 -12.16 -4.58 15.45
N VAL A 107 -12.58 -4.90 14.22
CA VAL A 107 -13.97 -5.08 13.83
C VAL A 107 -14.15 -6.40 13.08
N HIS A 108 -15.40 -6.81 12.85
CA HIS A 108 -15.71 -8.04 12.12
C HIS A 108 -16.12 -7.75 10.67
N LEU A 109 -15.50 -8.45 9.71
CA LEU A 109 -15.92 -8.51 8.32
C LEU A 109 -16.72 -9.79 8.08
N HIS A 110 -17.99 -9.65 7.73
CA HIS A 110 -18.94 -10.74 7.57
C HIS A 110 -19.07 -11.17 6.12
N LEU A 111 -18.95 -12.48 5.88
CA LEU A 111 -19.15 -13.16 4.60
C LEU A 111 -20.12 -14.33 4.73
N ASN A 112 -20.37 -14.81 5.93
CA ASN A 112 -21.13 -16.01 6.24
C ASN A 112 -22.62 -15.97 5.86
N HIS A 113 -23.10 -14.82 5.38
CA HIS A 113 -24.45 -14.66 4.80
C HIS A 113 -24.47 -14.90 3.29
N LEU A 114 -23.30 -14.99 2.63
CA LEU A 114 -23.20 -15.26 1.20
C LEU A 114 -23.38 -16.74 0.91
N ASP A 115 -23.88 -17.05 -0.30
CA ASP A 115 -23.92 -18.43 -0.76
C ASP A 115 -22.48 -19.01 -0.74
N PRO A 116 -22.25 -20.17 -0.09
CA PRO A 116 -20.94 -20.84 -0.08
C PRO A 116 -20.31 -21.01 -1.47
N LYS A 117 -21.13 -21.21 -2.50
CA LYS A 117 -20.66 -21.28 -3.90
C LYS A 117 -20.07 -19.97 -4.43
N VAL A 118 -20.58 -18.83 -3.96
CA VAL A 118 -20.02 -17.52 -4.29
C VAL A 118 -18.64 -17.38 -3.66
N ILE A 119 -18.51 -17.75 -2.38
CA ILE A 119 -17.24 -17.73 -1.66
C ILE A 119 -16.21 -18.64 -2.34
N GLU A 120 -16.60 -19.88 -2.65
CA GLU A 120 -15.73 -20.86 -3.30
C GLU A 120 -15.25 -20.40 -4.69
N ASN A 121 -16.14 -19.89 -5.54
CA ASN A 121 -15.81 -19.56 -6.92
C ASN A 121 -15.20 -18.18 -7.10
N ARG A 122 -15.58 -17.20 -6.29
CA ARG A 122 -15.15 -15.80 -6.46
C ARG A 122 -14.13 -15.31 -5.43
N LEU A 123 -14.04 -15.97 -4.27
CA LEU A 123 -13.20 -15.57 -3.15
C LEU A 123 -12.32 -16.72 -2.61
N PRO A 124 -11.81 -17.67 -3.43
CA PRO A 124 -11.10 -18.86 -2.93
C PRO A 124 -9.85 -18.47 -2.14
N GLY A 125 -9.05 -17.49 -2.60
CA GLY A 125 -7.87 -17.02 -1.89
C GLY A 125 -8.19 -16.31 -0.57
N ILE A 126 -9.37 -15.70 -0.44
CA ILE A 126 -9.81 -15.08 0.81
C ILE A 126 -10.16 -16.15 1.84
N SER A 127 -10.89 -17.19 1.43
CA SER A 127 -11.21 -18.33 2.29
C SER A 127 -9.94 -19.00 2.83
N GLU A 128 -8.97 -19.25 1.94
CA GLU A 128 -7.69 -19.84 2.32
C GLU A 128 -6.88 -18.94 3.28
N SER A 129 -6.74 -17.65 2.96
CA SER A 129 -6.01 -16.70 3.80
C SER A 129 -6.65 -16.56 5.18
N SER A 130 -7.97 -16.51 5.27
CA SER A 130 -8.69 -16.40 6.54
C SER A 130 -8.48 -17.64 7.42
N ARG A 131 -8.50 -18.83 6.81
CA ARG A 131 -8.21 -20.07 7.52
C ARG A 131 -6.76 -20.14 8.01
N LEU A 132 -5.80 -19.76 7.16
CA LEU A 132 -4.37 -19.85 7.49
C LEU A 132 -3.92 -18.83 8.53
N PHE A 133 -4.43 -17.60 8.47
CA PHE A 133 -3.92 -16.48 9.27
C PHE A 133 -4.86 -16.04 10.41
N ALA A 134 -6.12 -16.45 10.40
CA ALA A 134 -7.08 -16.11 11.43
C ALA A 134 -7.78 -17.34 12.04
N ASP A 135 -7.51 -18.54 11.51
CA ASP A 135 -8.21 -19.79 11.88
C ASP A 135 -9.75 -19.69 11.75
N VAL A 136 -10.20 -18.98 10.69
CA VAL A 136 -11.61 -18.66 10.44
C VAL A 136 -12.14 -19.41 9.23
N ASP A 137 -13.26 -20.12 9.39
CA ASP A 137 -14.12 -20.59 8.29
C ASP A 137 -15.10 -19.48 7.91
N VAL A 138 -14.81 -18.77 6.83
CA VAL A 138 -15.58 -17.59 6.40
C VAL A 138 -17.04 -17.90 6.03
N THR A 139 -17.39 -19.17 5.86
CA THR A 139 -18.78 -19.61 5.65
C THR A 139 -19.60 -19.66 6.96
N LYS A 140 -18.93 -19.63 8.11
CA LYS A 140 -19.53 -19.76 9.44
C LYS A 140 -19.27 -18.57 10.33
N GLU A 141 -18.08 -17.98 10.25
CA GLU A 141 -17.59 -16.99 11.18
C GLU A 141 -17.08 -15.73 10.45
N PRO A 142 -17.14 -14.55 11.09
CA PRO A 142 -16.58 -13.32 10.51
C PRO A 142 -15.06 -13.31 10.60
N ILE A 143 -14.43 -12.59 9.69
CA ILE A 143 -12.99 -12.34 9.69
C ILE A 143 -12.70 -11.16 10.63
N PRO A 144 -11.81 -11.29 11.64
CA PRO A 144 -11.35 -10.15 12.43
C PRO A 144 -10.43 -9.27 11.57
N VAL A 145 -10.76 -7.99 11.43
CA VAL A 145 -10.03 -7.05 10.57
C VAL A 145 -9.76 -5.72 11.24
N VAL A 146 -8.64 -5.10 10.86
CA VAL A 146 -8.22 -3.79 11.35
C VAL A 146 -7.55 -2.99 10.21
N PRO A 147 -7.65 -1.65 10.19
CA PRO A 147 -6.92 -0.84 9.23
C PRO A 147 -5.41 -1.10 9.31
N THR A 148 -4.81 -1.39 8.16
CA THR A 148 -3.41 -1.82 8.05
C THR A 148 -2.73 -1.04 6.94
N VAL A 149 -1.48 -0.60 7.15
CA VAL A 149 -0.71 0.13 6.13
C VAL A 149 -0.62 -0.71 4.86
N HIS A 150 -0.90 -0.09 3.71
CA HIS A 150 -1.08 -0.81 2.45
C HIS A 150 -0.28 -0.25 1.29
N TYR A 151 -0.26 1.08 1.11
CA TYR A 151 0.41 1.72 -0.02
C TYR A 151 0.95 3.09 0.34
N ASN A 152 2.15 3.39 -0.14
CA ASN A 152 2.77 4.69 0.03
C ASN A 152 2.60 5.50 -1.27
N MET A 153 1.83 6.60 -1.23
CA MET A 153 1.65 7.47 -2.38
C MET A 153 2.85 8.38 -2.59
N GLY A 154 3.51 8.77 -1.51
CA GLY A 154 4.75 9.51 -1.52
C GLY A 154 5.97 8.64 -1.85
N GLY A 155 7.10 9.29 -2.15
CA GLY A 155 8.34 8.63 -2.50
C GLY A 155 9.32 9.54 -3.23
N ILE A 156 10.10 8.98 -4.12
CA ILE A 156 11.09 9.67 -4.94
C ILE A 156 10.35 10.49 -6.00
N PRO A 157 10.46 11.84 -6.01
CA PRO A 157 9.76 12.68 -6.98
C PRO A 157 10.26 12.43 -8.40
N THR A 158 9.34 12.21 -9.33
CA THR A 158 9.67 11.96 -10.73
C THR A 158 8.78 12.77 -11.68
N ASN A 159 9.29 13.04 -12.89
CA ASN A 159 8.46 13.48 -13.98
C ASN A 159 7.73 12.29 -14.65
N TYR A 160 6.88 12.57 -15.65
CA TYR A 160 6.12 11.55 -16.37
C TYR A 160 6.99 10.58 -17.22
N LYS A 161 8.29 10.87 -17.40
CA LYS A 161 9.28 9.99 -18.04
C LYS A 161 10.04 9.13 -17.02
N ALA A 162 9.63 9.17 -15.76
CA ALA A 162 10.25 8.49 -14.62
C ALA A 162 11.66 9.01 -14.24
N GLU A 163 12.09 10.16 -14.75
CA GLU A 163 13.35 10.78 -14.35
C GLU A 163 13.20 11.43 -12.98
N VAL A 164 14.14 11.18 -12.08
CA VAL A 164 14.11 11.73 -10.71
C VAL A 164 14.37 13.23 -10.75
N LEU A 165 13.62 13.99 -9.95
CA LEU A 165 13.70 15.45 -9.87
C LEU A 165 14.66 15.88 -8.75
N SER A 166 15.38 16.99 -8.98
CA SER A 166 16.24 17.61 -7.97
C SER A 166 15.45 18.46 -6.97
N ALA A 167 16.09 18.85 -5.86
CA ALA A 167 15.45 19.61 -4.78
C ALA A 167 15.39 21.13 -5.01
N ASP A 168 15.89 21.63 -6.15
CA ASP A 168 16.06 23.08 -6.37
C ASP A 168 14.80 23.81 -6.87
N GLY A 169 13.67 23.12 -6.92
CA GLY A 169 12.37 23.66 -7.32
C GLY A 169 12.25 24.00 -8.81
N SER A 170 13.22 23.59 -9.63
CA SER A 170 13.29 23.91 -11.07
C SER A 170 12.86 22.77 -11.98
N ASP A 171 12.29 21.68 -11.47
CA ASP A 171 11.98 20.46 -12.22
C ASP A 171 13.18 19.88 -13.01
N LYS A 172 14.40 20.20 -12.58
CA LYS A 172 15.60 19.62 -13.17
C LYS A 172 15.68 18.14 -12.82
N THR A 173 16.03 17.36 -13.82
CA THR A 173 16.22 15.92 -13.63
C THR A 173 17.62 15.60 -13.12
N VAL A 174 17.72 14.56 -12.31
CA VAL A 174 19.00 13.97 -11.89
C VAL A 174 19.46 13.01 -13.01
N PRO A 175 20.58 13.32 -13.70
CA PRO A 175 21.01 12.52 -14.83
C PRO A 175 21.25 11.04 -14.46
N GLY A 176 20.70 10.13 -15.25
CA GLY A 176 20.90 8.68 -15.08
C GLY A 176 20.12 8.02 -13.95
N LEU A 177 19.33 8.77 -13.15
CA LEU A 177 18.54 8.22 -12.07
C LEU A 177 17.05 8.23 -12.44
N MET A 178 16.42 7.07 -12.31
CA MET A 178 14.99 6.87 -12.56
C MET A 178 14.32 6.14 -11.40
N ALA A 179 13.04 6.43 -11.17
CA ALA A 179 12.21 5.70 -10.21
C ALA A 179 10.80 5.49 -10.77
N ILE A 180 10.21 4.32 -10.47
CA ILE A 180 8.87 3.92 -10.90
C ILE A 180 8.13 3.19 -9.79
N GLY A 181 6.82 3.04 -9.95
CA GLY A 181 5.98 2.29 -9.03
C GLY A 181 5.94 2.92 -7.64
N GLU A 182 5.67 2.12 -6.62
CA GLU A 182 5.46 2.60 -5.24
C GLU A 182 6.68 3.28 -4.60
N ALA A 183 7.88 3.09 -5.13
CA ALA A 183 9.07 3.82 -4.66
C ALA A 183 9.11 5.26 -5.16
N ALA A 184 8.45 5.54 -6.28
CA ALA A 184 8.38 6.85 -6.91
C ALA A 184 7.16 7.66 -6.45
N CYS A 185 7.23 8.98 -6.58
CA CYS A 185 6.11 9.89 -6.45
C CYS A 185 5.97 10.71 -7.74
N VAL A 186 5.19 10.22 -8.68
CA VAL A 186 4.80 10.95 -9.91
C VAL A 186 3.52 11.75 -9.71
N SER A 187 2.98 11.77 -8.47
CA SER A 187 1.81 12.54 -8.01
C SER A 187 0.47 12.16 -8.67
N VAL A 188 0.37 10.99 -9.31
CA VAL A 188 -0.89 10.55 -9.98
C VAL A 188 -1.93 9.98 -9.02
N HIS A 189 -1.55 9.67 -7.79
CA HIS A 189 -2.43 9.05 -6.80
C HIS A 189 -3.02 10.05 -5.79
N GLY A 190 -2.50 11.27 -5.74
CA GLY A 190 -2.87 12.23 -4.70
C GLY A 190 -2.62 11.67 -3.30
N ALA A 191 -3.52 11.97 -2.37
CA ALA A 191 -3.41 11.51 -0.98
C ALA A 191 -4.00 10.10 -0.74
N ASN A 192 -4.72 9.52 -1.71
CA ASN A 192 -5.41 8.24 -1.55
C ASN A 192 -5.59 7.52 -2.90
N ARG A 193 -4.80 6.50 -3.15
CA ARG A 193 -4.80 5.72 -4.39
C ARG A 193 -6.11 4.92 -4.55
N LEU A 194 -6.70 4.95 -5.75
CA LEU A 194 -7.81 4.08 -6.12
C LEU A 194 -7.35 2.62 -6.24
N GLY A 195 -8.25 1.69 -5.93
CA GLY A 195 -8.01 0.25 -6.06
C GLY A 195 -7.48 -0.12 -7.44
N SER A 196 -6.51 -1.02 -7.51
CA SER A 196 -5.83 -1.52 -8.72
C SER A 196 -4.95 -0.52 -9.48
N ASN A 197 -5.02 0.80 -9.22
CA ASN A 197 -4.24 1.80 -9.94
C ASN A 197 -2.72 1.65 -9.76
N SER A 198 -2.25 0.97 -8.71
CA SER A 198 -0.83 0.65 -8.58
C SER A 198 -0.29 -0.22 -9.72
N LEU A 199 -1.11 -1.13 -10.25
CA LEU A 199 -0.72 -1.98 -11.36
C LEU A 199 -0.62 -1.19 -12.68
N ILE A 200 -1.55 -0.25 -12.89
CA ILE A 200 -1.51 0.64 -14.06
C ILE A 200 -0.28 1.55 -14.01
N ASP A 201 0.02 2.11 -12.84
CA ASP A 201 1.22 2.91 -12.59
C ASP A 201 2.49 2.15 -12.98
N LEU A 202 2.68 0.93 -12.47
CA LEU A 202 3.84 0.09 -12.81
C LEU A 202 4.01 -0.11 -14.33
N VAL A 203 2.92 -0.39 -15.04
CA VAL A 203 2.95 -0.64 -16.49
C VAL A 203 3.25 0.65 -17.27
N VAL A 204 2.56 1.74 -16.93
CA VAL A 204 2.68 3.02 -17.66
C VAL A 204 4.06 3.62 -17.47
N PHE A 205 4.50 3.79 -16.22
CA PHE A 205 5.78 4.45 -15.93
C PHE A 205 6.98 3.52 -16.14
N GLY A 206 6.82 2.20 -15.98
CA GLY A 206 7.85 1.24 -16.39
C GLY A 206 8.14 1.31 -17.90
N ARG A 207 7.08 1.41 -18.72
CA ARG A 207 7.23 1.60 -20.17
C ARG A 207 7.84 2.97 -20.51
N ALA A 208 7.44 4.03 -19.80
CA ALA A 208 8.00 5.37 -19.99
C ALA A 208 9.49 5.40 -19.66
N ALA A 209 9.89 4.82 -18.53
CA ALA A 209 11.28 4.70 -18.11
C ALA A 209 12.14 3.94 -19.15
N ALA A 210 11.64 2.78 -19.61
CA ALA A 210 12.36 1.99 -20.61
C ALA A 210 12.60 2.76 -21.92
N LYS A 211 11.59 3.47 -22.41
CA LYS A 211 11.72 4.33 -23.58
C LYS A 211 12.74 5.44 -23.34
N ARG A 212 12.64 6.12 -22.20
CA ARG A 212 13.55 7.20 -21.86
C ARG A 212 14.99 6.71 -21.72
N ALA A 213 15.20 5.59 -21.05
CA ALA A 213 16.52 4.98 -20.92
C ALA A 213 17.15 4.68 -22.30
N SER A 214 16.38 4.15 -23.24
CA SER A 214 16.86 3.88 -24.61
C SER A 214 17.22 5.13 -25.43
N GLU A 215 16.64 6.28 -25.07
CA GLU A 215 17.02 7.59 -25.65
C GLU A 215 18.34 8.12 -25.08
N LEU A 216 18.58 7.88 -23.77
CA LEU A 216 19.73 8.45 -23.04
C LEU A 216 20.98 7.58 -23.14
N VAL A 217 20.82 6.25 -23.14
CA VAL A 217 21.95 5.31 -23.08
C VAL A 217 21.86 4.33 -24.25
N LYS A 218 22.97 4.16 -24.95
CA LYS A 218 23.11 3.15 -26.02
C LYS A 218 23.90 1.95 -25.49
N PRO A 219 23.59 0.73 -25.95
CA PRO A 219 24.40 -0.45 -25.62
C PRO A 219 25.88 -0.22 -25.97
N GLY A 220 26.80 -0.55 -25.07
CA GLY A 220 28.23 -0.38 -25.24
C GLY A 220 28.76 1.04 -24.98
N SER A 221 27.92 1.98 -24.50
CA SER A 221 28.40 3.29 -24.04
C SER A 221 29.41 3.11 -22.89
N PRO A 222 30.52 3.88 -22.91
CA PRO A 222 31.50 3.83 -21.84
C PRO A 222 30.86 4.29 -20.49
N HIS A 223 31.30 3.71 -19.40
CA HIS A 223 30.95 4.14 -18.05
C HIS A 223 32.12 4.90 -17.43
N GLU A 224 31.81 5.89 -16.62
CA GLU A 224 32.81 6.48 -15.73
C GLU A 224 33.13 5.49 -14.60
N ASP A 225 34.42 5.42 -14.22
CA ASP A 225 34.84 4.58 -13.10
C ASP A 225 34.36 5.18 -11.78
N ILE A 226 33.80 4.34 -10.91
CA ILE A 226 33.43 4.75 -9.56
C ILE A 226 34.72 4.82 -8.74
N SER A 227 34.96 5.97 -8.06
CA SER A 227 36.13 6.12 -7.22
C SER A 227 36.12 5.13 -6.04
N GLN A 228 37.28 4.60 -5.69
CA GLN A 228 37.41 3.68 -4.54
C GLN A 228 36.94 4.35 -3.23
N SER A 229 37.21 5.65 -3.06
CA SER A 229 36.78 6.41 -1.87
C SER A 229 35.26 6.48 -1.70
N GLU A 230 34.49 6.54 -2.79
CA GLU A 230 33.01 6.48 -2.69
C GLU A 230 32.50 5.07 -2.34
N THR A 231 33.17 4.06 -2.86
CA THR A 231 32.88 2.67 -2.50
C THR A 231 33.17 2.42 -1.01
N ASP A 232 34.31 2.88 -0.51
CA ASP A 232 34.71 2.72 0.89
C ASP A 232 33.73 3.42 1.84
N LYS A 233 33.31 4.65 1.56
CA LYS A 233 32.26 5.36 2.32
C LYS A 233 30.93 4.61 2.36
N CYS A 234 30.59 3.90 1.30
CA CYS A 234 29.38 3.09 1.28
C CYS A 234 29.52 1.83 2.15
N LEU A 235 30.70 1.23 2.20
CA LEU A 235 30.99 0.03 2.99
C LEU A 235 31.12 0.32 4.49
N GLU A 236 31.72 1.44 4.88
CA GLU A 236 31.85 1.90 6.28
C GLU A 236 30.54 1.93 7.08
N ARG A 237 29.40 1.88 6.40
CA ARG A 237 28.08 1.82 7.06
C ARG A 237 27.69 0.43 7.53
N PHE A 238 28.40 -0.60 7.11
CA PHE A 238 28.14 -1.99 7.47
C PHE A 238 29.10 -2.52 8.56
N ASP A 239 30.12 -1.71 8.89
CA ASP A 239 31.07 -1.95 9.97
C ASP A 239 30.59 -1.26 11.28
#